data_31f47e08db9ddbe77dc57c238e33e5b9
#
_entry.id   31f47e08db9ddbe77dc57c238e33e5b9
#
_cell.length_a   1.000
_cell.length_b   1.000
_cell.length_c   1.000
_cell.angle_alpha   90.00
_cell.angle_beta   90.00
_cell.angle_gamma   90.00
#
_symmetry.space_group_name_H-M   'P 1'
#
loop_
_entity.id
_entity.type
_entity.pdbx_description
1 polymer ?
#
loop_
_entity_poly.entity_id
_entity_poly.type
_entity_poly.pdbx_seq_one_letter_code
_entity_poly.pdbx_strand_id
1 'polypeptide(L)'
;MNNMHLIRVILITLFTFHSSVLFAIDEVVINKMPQDLQDFFESADACEGWISDYDPRLDETTYNIVKNEIKENCSDIERKLSTMKNKYKSNKDYSARLTVYDDTIIIYDEYKKTRIKNENHE
;
A
#
# COMPACT_ATOMS: atom_id res chain seq x y z
N MET A 1 5.97 51.81 -0.92
CA MET A 1 6.24 50.77 0.13
C MET A 1 4.99 49.95 0.28
N ASN A 2 5.01 48.68 0.25
CA ASN A 2 3.95 47.67 0.55
C ASN A 2 3.33 46.82 -0.57
N ASN A 3 3.65 47.02 -1.85
CA ASN A 3 3.16 46.05 -2.84
C ASN A 3 3.89 44.71 -2.82
N MET A 4 5.12 44.68 -2.29
CA MET A 4 5.95 43.48 -2.24
C MET A 4 5.53 42.50 -1.12
N HIS A 5 5.02 43.00 0.02
CA HIS A 5 4.47 42.18 1.10
C HIS A 5 3.11 41.59 0.74
N LEU A 6 2.26 42.35 0.03
CA LEU A 6 0.95 41.88 -0.42
C LEU A 6 1.07 40.72 -1.43
N ILE A 7 2.01 40.87 -2.39
CA ILE A 7 2.28 39.84 -3.41
C ILE A 7 2.84 38.56 -2.74
N ARG A 8 3.70 38.67 -1.71
CA ARG A 8 4.21 37.48 -0.97
C ARG A 8 3.13 36.76 -0.19
N VAL A 9 2.21 37.49 0.43
CA VAL A 9 1.10 36.89 1.18
C VAL A 9 0.12 36.21 0.24
N ILE A 10 -0.19 36.78 -0.92
CA ILE A 10 -1.08 36.18 -1.94
C ILE A 10 -0.45 34.93 -2.54
N LEU A 11 0.88 34.91 -2.79
CA LEU A 11 1.57 33.73 -3.31
C LEU A 11 1.60 32.55 -2.30
N ILE A 12 1.75 32.85 -1.00
CA ILE A 12 1.77 31.82 0.04
C ILE A 12 0.36 31.23 0.23
N THR A 13 -0.70 32.03 0.17
CA THR A 13 -2.08 31.56 0.30
C THR A 13 -2.56 30.76 -0.91
N LEU A 14 -2.05 31.04 -2.12
CA LEU A 14 -2.37 30.27 -3.31
C LEU A 14 -1.70 28.87 -3.33
N PHE A 15 -0.53 28.73 -2.69
CA PHE A 15 0.19 27.44 -2.66
C PHE A 15 -0.38 26.44 -1.65
N THR A 16 -1.05 26.89 -0.60
CA THR A 16 -1.65 26.03 0.43
C THR A 16 -3.00 25.42 0.03
N PHE A 17 -3.67 25.98 -1.00
CA PHE A 17 -4.99 25.47 -1.44
C PHE A 17 -4.93 24.28 -2.41
N HIS A 18 -3.77 24.02 -3.02
CA HIS A 18 -3.65 22.95 -4.04
C HIS A 18 -3.35 21.56 -3.47
N SER A 19 -2.92 21.45 -2.21
CA SER A 19 -2.55 20.15 -1.63
C SER A 19 -3.72 19.36 -1.05
N SER A 20 -4.87 19.99 -0.80
CA SER A 20 -6.00 19.32 -0.12
C SER A 20 -6.94 18.59 -1.09
N VAL A 21 -6.90 18.89 -2.36
CA VAL A 21 -7.84 18.33 -3.35
C VAL A 21 -7.44 16.92 -3.81
N LEU A 22 -6.15 16.61 -3.81
CA LEU A 22 -5.65 15.31 -4.27
C LEU A 22 -5.98 14.17 -3.28
N PHE A 23 -5.96 14.43 -1.97
CA PHE A 23 -6.32 13.43 -0.96
C PHE A 23 -7.82 13.13 -0.92
N ALA A 24 -8.67 14.12 -1.18
CA ALA A 24 -10.13 13.95 -1.16
C ALA A 24 -10.66 13.12 -2.35
N ILE A 25 -9.96 13.12 -3.48
CA ILE A 25 -10.37 12.37 -4.69
C ILE A 25 -10.13 10.87 -4.48
N ASP A 26 -9.06 10.49 -3.81
CA ASP A 26 -8.71 9.08 -3.60
C ASP A 26 -9.69 8.41 -2.62
N GLU A 27 -10.06 9.09 -1.54
CA GLU A 27 -11.02 8.58 -0.55
C GLU A 27 -12.45 8.43 -1.12
N VAL A 28 -12.90 9.36 -1.95
CA VAL A 28 -14.23 9.29 -2.61
C VAL A 28 -14.30 8.17 -3.66
N VAL A 29 -13.19 7.86 -4.32
CA VAL A 29 -13.14 6.78 -5.31
C VAL A 29 -13.12 5.41 -4.62
N ILE A 30 -12.42 5.26 -3.50
CA ILE A 30 -12.37 4.02 -2.72
C ILE A 30 -13.77 3.65 -2.23
N ASN A 31 -14.53 4.58 -1.67
CA ASN A 31 -15.88 4.34 -1.15
C ASN A 31 -16.92 3.93 -2.21
N LYS A 32 -16.61 4.02 -3.50
CA LYS A 32 -17.48 3.57 -4.60
C LYS A 32 -17.08 2.22 -5.20
N MET A 33 -15.95 1.66 -4.77
CA MET A 33 -15.52 0.34 -5.25
C MET A 33 -16.31 -0.78 -4.57
N PRO A 34 -16.46 -1.95 -5.23
CA PRO A 34 -16.97 -3.15 -4.59
C PRO A 34 -16.18 -3.51 -3.34
N GLN A 35 -16.87 -3.96 -2.29
CA GLN A 35 -16.27 -4.23 -0.98
C GLN A 35 -15.10 -5.25 -1.06
N ASP A 36 -15.27 -6.31 -1.82
CA ASP A 36 -14.23 -7.33 -1.99
C ASP A 36 -12.96 -6.80 -2.67
N LEU A 37 -13.08 -5.77 -3.50
CA LEU A 37 -11.94 -5.10 -4.10
C LEU A 37 -11.24 -4.16 -3.10
N GLN A 38 -12.02 -3.46 -2.26
CA GLN A 38 -11.48 -2.67 -1.15
C GLN A 38 -10.73 -3.57 -0.17
N ASP A 39 -11.33 -4.67 0.29
CA ASP A 39 -10.74 -5.63 1.22
C ASP A 39 -9.44 -6.22 0.65
N PHE A 40 -9.39 -6.45 -0.66
CA PHE A 40 -8.17 -6.90 -1.33
C PHE A 40 -7.08 -5.84 -1.27
N PHE A 41 -7.38 -4.59 -1.64
CA PHE A 41 -6.38 -3.51 -1.61
C PHE A 41 -5.85 -3.26 -0.19
N GLU A 42 -6.72 -3.22 0.81
CA GLU A 42 -6.31 -3.08 2.22
C GLU A 42 -5.38 -4.21 2.64
N SER A 43 -5.69 -5.45 2.28
CA SER A 43 -4.85 -6.62 2.61
C SER A 43 -3.50 -6.58 1.88
N ALA A 44 -3.48 -6.14 0.60
CA ALA A 44 -2.26 -6.05 -0.19
C ALA A 44 -1.34 -4.91 0.30
N ASP A 45 -1.91 -3.75 0.58
CA ASP A 45 -1.18 -2.60 1.15
C ASP A 45 -0.62 -2.93 2.54
N ALA A 46 -1.40 -3.62 3.38
CA ALA A 46 -0.93 -4.09 4.69
C ALA A 46 0.20 -5.13 4.54
N CYS A 47 0.10 -6.04 3.56
CA CYS A 47 1.17 -7.00 3.27
C CYS A 47 2.50 -6.30 2.96
N GLU A 48 2.50 -5.32 2.05
CA GLU A 48 3.71 -4.57 1.70
C GLU A 48 4.22 -3.73 2.89
N GLY A 49 3.33 -3.08 3.63
CA GLY A 49 3.68 -2.31 4.82
C GLY A 49 4.40 -3.16 5.86
N TRP A 50 3.84 -4.30 6.23
CA TRP A 50 4.45 -5.18 7.22
C TRP A 50 5.77 -5.82 6.74
N ILE A 51 5.91 -6.11 5.44
CA ILE A 51 7.18 -6.58 4.88
C ILE A 51 8.24 -5.49 4.98
N SER A 52 7.88 -4.23 4.76
CA SER A 52 8.82 -3.11 4.89
C SER A 52 9.31 -2.88 6.32
N ASP A 53 8.50 -3.27 7.31
CA ASP A 53 8.85 -3.19 8.73
C ASP A 53 9.64 -4.41 9.23
N TYR A 54 9.81 -5.44 8.40
CA TYR A 54 10.56 -6.64 8.78
C TYR A 54 12.06 -6.36 8.91
N ASP A 55 12.58 -6.53 10.13
CA ASP A 55 14.01 -6.50 10.44
C ASP A 55 14.32 -7.66 11.40
N PRO A 56 15.25 -8.58 11.05
CA PRO A 56 15.62 -9.69 11.93
C PRO A 56 16.31 -9.25 13.25
N ARG A 57 16.66 -7.96 13.37
CA ARG A 57 17.27 -7.38 14.59
C ARG A 57 16.25 -6.80 15.57
N LEU A 58 14.97 -6.84 15.27
CA LEU A 58 13.92 -6.43 16.18
C LEU A 58 13.96 -7.28 17.46
N ASP A 59 13.49 -6.71 18.58
CA ASP A 59 13.24 -7.51 19.78
C ASP A 59 12.22 -8.62 19.48
N GLU A 60 12.29 -9.71 20.25
CA GLU A 60 11.50 -10.93 20.00
C GLU A 60 9.99 -10.65 19.93
N THR A 61 9.47 -9.76 20.76
CA THR A 61 8.04 -9.42 20.79
C THR A 61 7.62 -8.72 19.50
N THR A 62 8.34 -7.68 19.12
CA THR A 62 8.08 -6.90 17.91
C THR A 62 8.28 -7.75 16.66
N TYR A 63 9.33 -8.55 16.61
CA TYR A 63 9.60 -9.49 15.52
C TYR A 63 8.44 -10.45 15.30
N ASN A 64 7.91 -11.04 16.38
CA ASN A 64 6.78 -11.96 16.28
C ASN A 64 5.49 -11.28 15.82
N ILE A 65 5.23 -10.04 16.24
CA ILE A 65 4.09 -9.26 15.76
C ILE A 65 4.21 -9.05 14.24
N VAL A 66 5.32 -8.49 13.76
CA VAL A 66 5.54 -8.23 12.33
C VAL A 66 5.41 -9.52 11.52
N LYS A 67 6.01 -10.62 11.96
CA LYS A 67 5.94 -11.92 11.28
C LYS A 67 4.51 -12.46 11.18
N ASN A 68 3.71 -12.32 12.24
CA ASN A 68 2.31 -12.75 12.24
C ASN A 68 1.45 -11.89 11.30
N GLU A 69 1.62 -10.57 11.31
CA GLU A 69 0.92 -9.66 10.42
C GLU A 69 1.25 -9.93 8.95
N ILE A 70 2.52 -10.18 8.62
CA ILE A 70 2.90 -10.59 7.26
C ILE A 70 2.19 -11.90 6.90
N LYS A 71 2.17 -12.89 7.79
CA LYS A 71 1.48 -14.16 7.53
C LYS A 71 -0.01 -13.95 7.27
N GLU A 72 -0.69 -13.14 8.08
CA GLU A 72 -2.13 -12.90 7.95
C GLU A 72 -2.48 -12.16 6.66
N ASN A 73 -1.71 -11.14 6.30
CA ASN A 73 -2.01 -10.29 5.15
C ASN A 73 -1.48 -10.83 3.81
N CYS A 74 -0.34 -11.55 3.81
CA CYS A 74 0.35 -11.96 2.58
C CYS A 74 0.08 -13.41 2.16
N SER A 75 -0.27 -14.34 3.06
CA SER A 75 -0.26 -15.78 2.75
C SER A 75 -1.09 -16.19 1.53
N ASP A 76 -2.18 -15.50 1.27
CA ASP A 76 -3.11 -15.77 0.18
C ASP A 76 -3.10 -14.70 -0.93
N ILE A 77 -2.14 -13.78 -0.90
CA ILE A 77 -2.19 -12.58 -1.73
C ILE A 77 -2.18 -12.90 -3.23
N GLU A 78 -1.39 -13.87 -3.66
CA GLU A 78 -1.31 -14.30 -5.06
C GLU A 78 -2.66 -14.85 -5.55
N ARG A 79 -3.29 -15.73 -4.78
CA ARG A 79 -4.60 -16.30 -5.10
C ARG A 79 -5.68 -15.23 -5.09
N LYS A 80 -5.68 -14.32 -4.13
CA LYS A 80 -6.61 -13.19 -4.04
C LYS A 80 -6.46 -12.29 -5.28
N LEU A 81 -5.24 -11.90 -5.63
CA LEU A 81 -4.96 -11.06 -6.80
C LEU A 81 -5.47 -11.71 -8.10
N SER A 82 -5.16 -12.99 -8.31
CA SER A 82 -5.63 -13.75 -9.47
C SER A 82 -7.17 -13.77 -9.55
N THR A 83 -7.83 -13.99 -8.42
CA THR A 83 -9.29 -13.98 -8.32
C THR A 83 -9.87 -12.61 -8.69
N MET A 84 -9.31 -11.51 -8.13
CA MET A 84 -9.76 -10.15 -8.42
C MET A 84 -9.52 -9.77 -9.88
N LYS A 85 -8.36 -10.10 -10.44
CA LYS A 85 -8.06 -9.88 -11.88
C LYS A 85 -9.05 -10.57 -12.78
N ASN A 86 -9.39 -11.83 -12.50
CA ASN A 86 -10.38 -12.56 -13.28
C ASN A 86 -11.79 -11.97 -13.16
N LYS A 87 -12.21 -11.62 -11.95
CA LYS A 87 -13.53 -11.04 -11.67
C LYS A 87 -13.73 -9.69 -12.35
N TYR A 88 -12.70 -8.84 -12.32
CA TYR A 88 -12.78 -7.45 -12.80
C TYR A 88 -12.11 -7.21 -14.16
N LYS A 89 -11.77 -8.26 -14.90
CA LYS A 89 -11.09 -8.18 -16.21
C LYS A 89 -11.75 -7.28 -17.25
N SER A 90 -13.08 -7.14 -17.17
CA SER A 90 -13.86 -6.30 -18.09
C SER A 90 -13.93 -4.82 -17.68
N ASN A 91 -13.55 -4.51 -16.44
CA ASN A 91 -13.47 -3.13 -15.95
C ASN A 91 -12.02 -2.64 -16.09
N LYS A 92 -11.78 -1.74 -17.04
CA LYS A 92 -10.43 -1.25 -17.36
C LYS A 92 -9.75 -0.56 -16.18
N ASP A 93 -10.51 0.22 -15.39
CA ASP A 93 -9.96 0.99 -14.27
C ASP A 93 -9.53 0.04 -13.14
N TYR A 94 -10.39 -0.90 -12.77
CA TYR A 94 -10.05 -1.90 -11.74
C TYR A 94 -8.93 -2.83 -12.20
N SER A 95 -8.95 -3.26 -13.47
CA SER A 95 -7.90 -4.09 -14.04
C SER A 95 -6.54 -3.40 -14.02
N ALA A 96 -6.48 -2.11 -14.38
CA ALA A 96 -5.25 -1.32 -14.31
C ALA A 96 -4.72 -1.19 -12.88
N ARG A 97 -5.60 -0.91 -11.91
CA ARG A 97 -5.22 -0.82 -10.49
C ARG A 97 -4.71 -2.16 -9.95
N LEU A 98 -5.35 -3.28 -10.29
CA LEU A 98 -4.92 -4.61 -9.88
C LEU A 98 -3.56 -5.01 -10.42
N THR A 99 -3.14 -4.47 -11.57
CA THR A 99 -1.83 -4.75 -12.16
C THR A 99 -0.68 -4.20 -11.31
N VAL A 100 -0.89 -3.11 -10.59
CA VAL A 100 0.12 -2.53 -9.68
C VAL A 100 0.53 -3.54 -8.60
N TYR A 101 -0.40 -4.39 -8.15
CA TYR A 101 -0.15 -5.39 -7.10
C TYR A 101 0.58 -6.66 -7.58
N ASP A 102 0.98 -6.74 -8.84
CA ASP A 102 1.90 -7.80 -9.29
C ASP A 102 3.25 -7.71 -8.56
N ASP A 103 3.69 -6.50 -8.23
CA ASP A 103 4.90 -6.27 -7.46
C ASP A 103 4.79 -6.77 -6.01
N THR A 104 3.60 -6.75 -5.41
CA THR A 104 3.36 -7.29 -4.06
C THR A 104 3.72 -8.77 -3.98
N ILE A 105 3.45 -9.54 -5.04
CA ILE A 105 3.82 -10.96 -5.10
C ILE A 105 5.34 -11.12 -5.10
N ILE A 106 6.05 -10.30 -5.87
CA ILE A 106 7.52 -10.30 -5.95
C ILE A 106 8.11 -9.94 -4.59
N ILE A 107 7.61 -8.89 -3.95
CA ILE A 107 8.04 -8.42 -2.62
C ILE A 107 7.85 -9.52 -1.57
N TYR A 108 6.70 -10.21 -1.58
CA TYR A 108 6.44 -11.30 -0.65
C TYR A 108 7.33 -12.51 -0.90
N ASP A 109 7.63 -12.85 -2.16
CA ASP A 109 8.54 -13.94 -2.50
C ASP A 109 9.98 -13.64 -2.05
N GLU A 110 10.45 -12.42 -2.20
CA GLU A 110 11.76 -11.99 -1.71
C GLU A 110 11.83 -12.03 -0.16
N TYR A 111 10.77 -11.59 0.53
CA TYR A 111 10.67 -11.73 1.97
C TYR A 111 10.80 -13.19 2.41
N LYS A 112 10.08 -14.13 1.78
CA LYS A 112 10.16 -15.56 2.10
C LYS A 112 11.59 -16.11 1.96
N LYS A 113 12.29 -15.74 0.89
CA LYS A 113 13.69 -16.16 0.65
C LYS A 113 14.63 -15.60 1.72
N THR A 114 14.48 -14.34 2.07
CA THR A 114 15.30 -13.66 3.08
C THR A 114 15.09 -14.28 4.46
N ARG A 115 13.84 -14.57 4.84
CA ARG A 115 13.50 -15.20 6.12
C ARG A 115 14.13 -16.57 6.23
N ILE A 116 14.00 -17.43 5.21
CA ILE A 116 14.58 -18.79 5.21
C ILE A 116 16.10 -18.74 5.39
N LYS A 117 16.76 -17.76 4.73
CA LYS A 117 18.19 -17.59 4.86
C LYS A 117 18.61 -17.23 6.29
N ASN A 118 17.87 -16.35 6.95
CA ASN A 118 18.16 -15.94 8.31
C ASN A 118 17.94 -17.06 9.32
N GLU A 119 16.82 -17.81 9.20
CA GLU A 119 16.50 -18.93 10.09
C GLU A 119 17.50 -20.12 9.96
N ASN A 120 18.23 -20.24 8.85
CA ASN A 120 19.23 -21.30 8.65
C ASN A 120 20.65 -20.90 9.12
N HIS A 121 20.86 -19.70 9.60
CA HIS A 121 22.15 -19.21 10.09
C HIS A 121 22.23 -19.12 11.62
N GLU A 122 21.17 -19.45 12.34
CA GLU A 122 21.13 -19.63 13.81
C GLU A 122 21.35 -21.10 14.18
#